data_f651e4f7687ed7484a81d4001454293f
#
_entry.id   f651e4f7687ed7484a81d4001454293f
#
_cell.length_a   1.000
_cell.length_b   1.000
_cell.length_c   1.000
_cell.angle_alpha   90.00
_cell.angle_beta   90.00
_cell.angle_gamma   90.00
#
_symmetry.space_group_name_H-M   'P 1'
#
loop_
_entity.id
_entity.type
_entity.pdbx_description
1 polymer ?
#
loop_
_entity_poly.entity_id
_entity_poly.type
_entity_poly.pdbx_seq_one_letter_code
_entity_poly.pdbx_strand_id
1 'polypeptide(L)'
;MTAPVISATLVKELRDQTGAGMMDAKRALVDAGGDIEAARTLLRERGMASAAKREGRTTSEGLVGYRISDGHATMVAVGCETEPVSKNSEFQDFAKKVLDTVDESGAGAAAGLDDERQELIGKLGENIAVLPPARFEAVDGGVLEGYVHPPANKLGVLVQLRGGNKDLARKLAMHIAASSPQWISRDDVPGETAAAEKEIYANTDEVLSKPEQAREKIVEGMLNKRFFAANVLNEQPWIHDTTKTVGQALADEGAEALEFERFSLAG
;
A
#
# COMPACT_ATOMS: atom_id res chain seq x y z
N MET A 1 -14.14 25.67 44.40
CA MET A 1 -13.73 24.26 44.54
C MET A 1 -12.24 24.20 44.16
N THR A 2 -11.38 23.81 45.07
CA THR A 2 -9.96 23.61 44.85
C THR A 2 -9.75 22.45 43.88
N ALA A 3 -9.01 22.65 42.82
CA ALA A 3 -8.65 21.58 41.87
C ALA A 3 -7.97 20.43 42.65
N PRO A 4 -8.29 19.16 42.37
CA PRO A 4 -7.68 18.03 43.05
C PRO A 4 -6.17 18.03 42.81
N VAL A 5 -5.40 17.80 43.87
CA VAL A 5 -3.93 17.66 43.74
C VAL A 5 -3.64 16.29 43.14
N ILE A 6 -3.34 16.27 41.83
CA ILE A 6 -2.99 15.04 41.11
C ILE A 6 -1.54 14.69 41.42
N SER A 7 -1.26 13.51 41.97
CA SER A 7 0.07 13.06 42.27
C SER A 7 0.84 12.65 40.97
N ALA A 8 2.15 12.88 40.96
CA ALA A 8 2.99 12.43 39.84
C ALA A 8 2.94 10.91 39.63
N THR A 9 2.73 10.15 40.73
CA THR A 9 2.56 8.69 40.68
C THR A 9 1.32 8.29 39.91
N LEU A 10 0.18 8.95 40.17
CA LEU A 10 -1.08 8.66 39.47
C LEU A 10 -1.01 9.02 37.98
N VAL A 11 -0.32 10.14 37.64
CA VAL A 11 -0.07 10.51 36.24
C VAL A 11 0.78 9.47 35.54
N LYS A 12 1.83 8.97 36.21
CA LYS A 12 2.69 7.92 35.66
C LYS A 12 1.90 6.62 35.47
N GLU A 13 1.09 6.21 36.44
CA GLU A 13 0.26 5.01 36.36
C GLU A 13 -0.70 5.08 35.17
N LEU A 14 -1.46 6.17 35.02
CA LEU A 14 -2.36 6.35 33.87
C LEU A 14 -1.61 6.34 32.55
N ARG A 15 -0.44 7.00 32.48
CA ARG A 15 0.42 6.97 31.31
C ARG A 15 0.88 5.55 30.96
N ASP A 16 1.34 4.80 31.94
CA ASP A 16 1.87 3.44 31.73
C ASP A 16 0.74 2.48 31.30
N GLN A 17 -0.50 2.72 31.72
CA GLN A 17 -1.68 1.94 31.29
C GLN A 17 -2.18 2.33 29.89
N THR A 18 -2.07 3.61 29.48
CA THR A 18 -2.70 4.12 28.26
C THR A 18 -1.73 4.50 27.16
N GLY A 19 -0.43 4.62 27.50
CA GLY A 19 0.58 5.15 26.59
C GLY A 19 0.43 6.63 26.22
N ALA A 20 -0.52 7.34 26.83
CA ALA A 20 -0.77 8.75 26.58
C ALA A 20 0.43 9.64 26.98
N GLY A 21 0.54 10.82 26.37
CA GLY A 21 1.53 11.81 26.78
C GLY A 21 1.36 12.25 28.24
N MET A 22 2.46 12.54 28.94
CA MET A 22 2.46 12.93 30.36
C MET A 22 1.47 14.07 30.66
N MET A 23 1.40 15.07 29.79
CA MET A 23 0.53 16.23 29.96
C MET A 23 -0.94 15.92 29.66
N ASP A 24 -1.19 15.00 28.75
CA ASP A 24 -2.56 14.55 28.41
C ASP A 24 -3.10 13.68 29.54
N ALA A 25 -2.31 12.76 30.08
CA ALA A 25 -2.66 11.97 31.26
C ALA A 25 -2.94 12.87 32.46
N LYS A 26 -2.09 13.88 32.72
CA LYS A 26 -2.33 14.85 33.79
C LYS A 26 -3.63 15.62 33.60
N ARG A 27 -3.90 16.15 32.39
CA ARG A 27 -5.13 16.89 32.09
C ARG A 27 -6.37 16.01 32.28
N ALA A 28 -6.32 14.78 31.78
CA ALA A 28 -7.43 13.84 31.93
C ALA A 28 -7.72 13.53 33.40
N LEU A 29 -6.70 13.35 34.22
CA LEU A 29 -6.87 13.14 35.67
C LEU A 29 -7.46 14.36 36.37
N VAL A 30 -7.02 15.58 36.00
CA VAL A 30 -7.61 16.81 36.54
C VAL A 30 -9.09 16.90 36.19
N ASP A 31 -9.44 16.65 34.93
CA ASP A 31 -10.82 16.75 34.43
C ASP A 31 -11.73 15.64 35.01
N ALA A 32 -11.13 14.48 35.32
CA ALA A 32 -11.79 13.34 35.99
C ALA A 32 -11.80 13.43 37.51
N GLY A 33 -11.33 14.56 38.12
CA GLY A 33 -11.31 14.70 39.58
C GLY A 33 -10.37 13.74 40.30
N GLY A 34 -9.39 13.15 39.59
CA GLY A 34 -8.47 12.17 40.14
C GLY A 34 -8.90 10.70 39.97
N ASP A 35 -10.05 10.44 39.38
CA ASP A 35 -10.52 9.09 39.06
C ASP A 35 -9.77 8.54 37.83
N ILE A 36 -9.02 7.46 37.99
CA ILE A 36 -8.17 6.88 36.96
C ILE A 36 -8.97 6.23 35.82
N GLU A 37 -10.11 5.61 36.14
CA GLU A 37 -10.97 4.96 35.15
C GLU A 37 -11.74 5.99 34.31
N ALA A 38 -12.26 7.04 34.94
CA ALA A 38 -12.85 8.15 34.23
C ALA A 38 -11.82 8.89 33.36
N ALA A 39 -10.60 9.08 33.86
CA ALA A 39 -9.51 9.69 33.09
C ALA A 39 -9.11 8.85 31.88
N ARG A 40 -9.09 7.51 31.99
CA ARG A 40 -8.85 6.59 30.90
C ARG A 40 -9.93 6.72 29.81
N THR A 41 -11.19 6.76 30.21
CA THR A 41 -12.31 6.97 29.29
C THR A 41 -12.21 8.31 28.57
N LEU A 42 -11.90 9.39 29.29
CA LEU A 42 -11.67 10.72 28.68
C LEU A 42 -10.49 10.73 27.69
N LEU A 43 -9.40 10.01 27.99
CA LEU A 43 -8.27 9.89 27.06
C LEU A 43 -8.67 9.14 25.78
N ARG A 44 -9.47 8.09 25.90
CA ARG A 44 -9.98 7.34 24.74
C ARG A 44 -10.89 8.22 23.88
N GLU A 45 -11.85 8.90 24.45
CA GLU A 45 -12.75 9.82 23.74
C GLU A 45 -11.98 10.94 23.02
N ARG A 46 -10.99 11.56 23.70
CA ARG A 46 -10.13 12.58 23.11
C ARG A 46 -9.22 12.04 22.02
N GLY A 47 -8.73 10.82 22.18
CA GLY A 47 -7.96 10.08 21.19
C GLY A 47 -8.77 9.89 19.91
N MET A 48 -9.99 9.39 20.01
CA MET A 48 -10.91 9.22 18.87
C MET A 48 -11.24 10.56 18.18
N ALA A 49 -11.58 11.61 18.96
CA ALA A 49 -11.82 12.94 18.39
C ALA A 49 -10.58 13.54 17.72
N SER A 50 -9.38 13.19 18.18
CA SER A 50 -8.11 13.61 17.59
C SER A 50 -7.79 12.79 16.33
N ALA A 51 -8.12 11.49 16.31
CA ALA A 51 -7.98 10.63 15.14
C ALA A 51 -8.83 11.16 13.97
N ALA A 52 -10.10 11.46 14.22
CA ALA A 52 -10.99 12.04 13.19
C ALA A 52 -10.45 13.34 12.56
N LYS A 53 -9.73 14.17 13.33
CA LYS A 53 -9.10 15.39 12.82
C LYS A 53 -7.86 15.15 11.97
N ARG A 54 -7.25 13.96 12.07
CA ARG A 54 -6.06 13.57 11.32
C ARG A 54 -6.39 12.74 10.09
N GLU A 55 -7.60 12.21 10.04
CA GLU A 55 -8.09 11.48 8.87
C GLU A 55 -7.91 12.33 7.60
N GLY A 56 -7.38 11.73 6.54
CA GLY A 56 -7.08 12.42 5.29
C GLY A 56 -5.70 13.12 5.23
N ARG A 57 -4.90 13.14 6.31
CA ARG A 57 -3.50 13.54 6.19
C ARG A 57 -2.72 12.47 5.41
N THR A 58 -1.79 12.94 4.58
CA THR A 58 -0.96 12.05 3.76
C THR A 58 -0.11 11.12 4.62
N THR A 59 -0.15 9.84 4.30
CA THR A 59 0.64 8.79 4.94
C THR A 59 1.65 8.25 3.92
N SER A 60 2.81 8.91 3.80
CA SER A 60 3.88 8.55 2.85
C SER A 60 4.95 7.63 3.46
N GLU A 61 4.83 7.35 4.75
CA GLU A 61 5.65 6.39 5.48
C GLU A 61 4.80 5.19 5.89
N GLY A 62 5.42 4.12 6.39
CA GLY A 62 4.71 2.93 6.84
C GLY A 62 5.35 1.63 6.40
N LEU A 63 4.55 0.57 6.31
CA LEU A 63 5.00 -0.78 5.99
C LEU A 63 4.06 -1.46 5.00
N VAL A 64 4.66 -2.12 4.01
CA VAL A 64 4.00 -3.12 3.17
C VAL A 64 4.48 -4.49 3.62
N GLY A 65 3.54 -5.42 3.78
CA GLY A 65 3.81 -6.80 4.13
C GLY A 65 2.99 -7.76 3.30
N TYR A 66 3.51 -8.96 3.06
CA TYR A 66 2.77 -10.02 2.38
C TYR A 66 2.96 -11.36 3.06
N ARG A 67 2.06 -12.28 2.76
CA ARG A 67 2.13 -13.69 3.14
C ARG A 67 1.67 -14.57 1.99
N ILE A 68 2.39 -15.67 1.79
CA ILE A 68 1.95 -16.75 0.91
C ILE A 68 1.50 -17.88 1.82
N SER A 69 0.23 -18.24 1.74
CA SER A 69 -0.42 -19.29 2.51
C SER A 69 -0.80 -20.45 1.58
N ASP A 70 -1.30 -21.55 2.15
CA ASP A 70 -1.80 -22.65 1.34
C ASP A 70 -3.08 -22.24 0.61
N GLY A 71 -3.00 -22.20 -0.71
CA GLY A 71 -4.12 -21.83 -1.58
C GLY A 71 -4.36 -20.33 -1.78
N HIS A 72 -3.64 -19.42 -1.12
CA HIS A 72 -3.80 -17.97 -1.34
C HIS A 72 -2.54 -17.15 -1.00
N ALA A 73 -2.55 -15.90 -1.45
CA ALA A 73 -1.55 -14.91 -1.06
C ALA A 73 -2.23 -13.61 -0.64
N THR A 74 -1.69 -12.96 0.38
CA THR A 74 -2.21 -11.73 0.96
C THR A 74 -1.13 -10.66 0.98
N MET A 75 -1.48 -9.41 0.65
CA MET A 75 -0.61 -8.25 0.82
C MET A 75 -1.39 -7.09 1.43
N VAL A 76 -0.78 -6.42 2.40
CA VAL A 76 -1.32 -5.25 3.07
C VAL A 76 -0.32 -4.10 3.05
N ALA A 77 -0.84 -2.88 3.05
CA ALA A 77 -0.06 -1.68 3.26
C ALA A 77 -0.68 -0.84 4.37
N VAL A 78 0.12 -0.52 5.38
CA VAL A 78 -0.28 0.35 6.51
C VAL A 78 0.60 1.58 6.49
N GLY A 79 -0.01 2.74 6.26
CA GLY A 79 0.67 4.03 6.15
C GLY A 79 0.63 4.81 7.45
N CYS A 80 1.67 5.63 7.69
CA CYS A 80 1.75 6.66 8.73
C CYS A 80 2.40 7.94 8.17
N GLU A 81 2.43 9.02 8.94
CA GLU A 81 2.93 10.31 8.46
C GLU A 81 4.48 10.34 8.43
N THR A 82 5.16 9.72 9.41
CA THR A 82 6.62 9.82 9.58
C THR A 82 7.33 8.49 9.76
N GLU A 83 8.62 8.46 9.36
CA GLU A 83 9.50 7.30 9.53
C GLU A 83 9.67 6.86 11.00
N PRO A 84 9.80 7.74 12.01
CA PRO A 84 9.84 7.30 13.41
C PRO A 84 8.63 6.48 13.84
N VAL A 85 7.43 6.82 13.36
CA VAL A 85 6.21 6.05 13.65
C VAL A 85 6.23 4.71 12.92
N SER A 86 6.71 4.63 11.68
CA SER A 86 6.84 3.34 10.98
C SER A 86 7.80 2.37 11.67
N LYS A 87 8.73 2.88 12.47
CA LYS A 87 9.67 2.08 13.29
C LYS A 87 9.19 1.81 14.71
N ASN A 88 8.06 2.40 15.12
CA ASN A 88 7.48 2.16 16.43
C ASN A 88 6.93 0.73 16.53
N SER A 89 7.21 0.03 17.65
CA SER A 89 6.81 -1.37 17.82
C SER A 89 5.29 -1.57 17.77
N GLU A 90 4.51 -0.68 18.36
CA GLU A 90 3.04 -0.78 18.35
C GLU A 90 2.47 -0.59 16.96
N PHE A 91 3.05 0.30 16.15
CA PHE A 91 2.69 0.43 14.73
C PHE A 91 3.03 -0.84 13.95
N GLN A 92 4.20 -1.42 14.17
CA GLN A 92 4.63 -2.67 13.51
C GLN A 92 3.74 -3.85 13.92
N ASP A 93 3.40 -3.96 15.20
CA ASP A 93 2.50 -4.99 15.72
C ASP A 93 1.10 -4.84 15.12
N PHE A 94 0.60 -3.61 14.98
CA PHE A 94 -0.67 -3.33 14.31
C PHE A 94 -0.63 -3.72 12.83
N ALA A 95 0.42 -3.32 12.10
CA ALA A 95 0.59 -3.67 10.69
C ALA A 95 0.64 -5.20 10.49
N LYS A 96 1.36 -5.91 11.38
CA LYS A 96 1.39 -7.36 11.39
C LYS A 96 0.00 -7.95 11.67
N LYS A 97 -0.74 -7.41 12.64
CA LYS A 97 -2.09 -7.85 12.96
C LYS A 97 -3.05 -7.67 11.79
N VAL A 98 -2.94 -6.54 11.05
CA VAL A 98 -3.71 -6.34 9.82
C VAL A 98 -3.43 -7.46 8.82
N LEU A 99 -2.16 -7.79 8.59
CA LEU A 99 -1.79 -8.88 7.68
C LEU A 99 -2.34 -10.22 8.16
N ASP A 100 -2.17 -10.56 9.43
CA ASP A 100 -2.65 -11.82 10.02
C ASP A 100 -4.18 -11.93 9.85
N THR A 101 -4.92 -10.87 10.19
CA THR A 101 -6.39 -10.83 10.11
C THR A 101 -6.91 -10.98 8.68
N VAL A 102 -6.27 -10.31 7.72
CA VAL A 102 -6.65 -10.40 6.31
C VAL A 102 -6.31 -11.77 5.73
N ASP A 103 -5.17 -12.33 6.10
CA ASP A 103 -4.75 -13.67 5.66
C ASP A 103 -5.72 -14.75 6.14
N GLU A 104 -6.14 -14.69 7.40
CA GLU A 104 -7.04 -15.66 8.01
C GLU A 104 -8.51 -15.50 7.58
N SER A 105 -8.98 -14.25 7.45
CA SER A 105 -10.41 -13.95 7.36
C SER A 105 -10.83 -13.19 6.09
N GLY A 106 -9.89 -12.92 5.18
CA GLY A 106 -10.14 -12.23 3.91
C GLY A 106 -10.02 -10.70 3.99
N ALA A 107 -9.98 -10.05 2.82
CA ALA A 107 -9.70 -8.63 2.69
C ALA A 107 -10.65 -7.71 3.50
N GLY A 108 -11.94 -8.05 3.57
CA GLY A 108 -12.93 -7.28 4.31
C GLY A 108 -12.74 -7.27 5.83
N ALA A 109 -11.96 -8.22 6.38
CA ALA A 109 -11.73 -8.33 7.82
C ALA A 109 -10.88 -7.18 8.40
N ALA A 110 -10.11 -6.48 7.56
CA ALA A 110 -9.34 -5.30 7.99
C ALA A 110 -10.22 -4.22 8.63
N ALA A 111 -11.46 -4.06 8.17
CA ALA A 111 -12.41 -3.09 8.73
C ALA A 111 -12.72 -3.34 10.23
N GLY A 112 -12.62 -4.58 10.70
CA GLY A 112 -12.80 -4.94 12.11
C GLY A 112 -11.72 -4.40 13.03
N LEU A 113 -10.61 -3.88 12.49
CA LEU A 113 -9.50 -3.31 13.25
C LEU A 113 -9.56 -1.78 13.37
N ASP A 114 -10.66 -1.15 12.93
CA ASP A 114 -10.75 0.31 12.89
C ASP A 114 -10.68 0.95 14.28
N ASP A 115 -11.34 0.39 15.28
CA ASP A 115 -11.27 0.88 16.67
C ASP A 115 -9.82 0.89 17.19
N GLU A 116 -9.07 -0.18 16.94
CA GLU A 116 -7.67 -0.30 17.36
C GLU A 116 -6.78 0.69 16.57
N ARG A 117 -7.05 0.86 15.28
CA ARG A 117 -6.39 1.88 14.46
C ARG A 117 -6.60 3.29 15.03
N GLN A 118 -7.83 3.63 15.42
CA GLN A 118 -8.14 4.93 15.99
C GLN A 118 -7.48 5.14 17.36
N GLU A 119 -7.43 4.11 18.21
CA GLU A 119 -6.70 4.16 19.48
C GLU A 119 -5.20 4.42 19.23
N LEU A 120 -4.61 3.73 18.24
CA LEU A 120 -3.21 3.89 17.89
C LEU A 120 -2.91 5.30 17.33
N ILE A 121 -3.80 5.86 16.50
CA ILE A 121 -3.72 7.26 16.03
C ILE A 121 -3.73 8.23 17.22
N GLY A 122 -4.60 7.98 18.21
CA GLY A 122 -4.67 8.79 19.43
C GLY A 122 -3.37 8.76 20.22
N LYS A 123 -2.75 7.60 20.31
CA LYS A 123 -1.53 7.33 21.07
C LYS A 123 -0.27 7.86 20.40
N LEU A 124 -0.09 7.56 19.11
CA LEU A 124 1.10 7.95 18.35
C LEU A 124 1.04 9.39 17.83
N GLY A 125 -0.16 9.95 17.74
CA GLY A 125 -0.35 11.35 17.36
C GLY A 125 -0.26 11.59 15.85
N GLU A 126 -0.27 10.56 15.03
CA GLU A 126 -0.22 10.63 13.57
C GLU A 126 -1.41 9.89 12.94
N ASN A 127 -1.76 10.26 11.69
CA ASN A 127 -2.69 9.48 10.90
C ASN A 127 -2.11 8.09 10.58
N ILE A 128 -2.96 7.08 10.69
CA ILE A 128 -2.63 5.71 10.28
C ILE A 128 -3.70 5.25 9.31
N ALA A 129 -3.30 4.87 8.11
CA ALA A 129 -4.17 4.42 7.05
C ALA A 129 -3.88 2.96 6.69
N VAL A 130 -4.92 2.15 6.61
CA VAL A 130 -4.85 0.80 6.04
C VAL A 130 -5.37 0.90 4.61
N LEU A 131 -4.52 0.65 3.62
CA LEU A 131 -4.94 0.61 2.23
C LEU A 131 -5.82 -0.63 2.00
N PRO A 132 -6.71 -0.61 0.99
CA PRO A 132 -7.47 -1.79 0.62
C PRO A 132 -6.53 -2.99 0.42
N PRO A 133 -6.67 -4.09 1.19
CA PRO A 133 -5.77 -5.23 1.08
C PRO A 133 -5.92 -5.96 -0.25
N ALA A 134 -4.84 -6.55 -0.75
CA ALA A 134 -4.87 -7.49 -1.86
C ALA A 134 -4.89 -8.93 -1.34
N ARG A 135 -5.70 -9.78 -1.97
CA ARG A 135 -5.74 -11.21 -1.71
C ARG A 135 -6.01 -11.95 -3.00
N PHE A 136 -5.10 -12.84 -3.37
CA PHE A 136 -5.18 -13.67 -4.56
C PHE A 136 -5.42 -15.12 -4.14
N GLU A 137 -6.43 -15.75 -4.71
CA GLU A 137 -6.67 -17.18 -4.55
C GLU A 137 -5.87 -17.94 -5.62
N ALA A 138 -5.14 -18.97 -5.20
CA ALA A 138 -4.32 -19.75 -6.13
C ALA A 138 -5.21 -20.42 -7.18
N VAL A 139 -4.89 -20.22 -8.46
CA VAL A 139 -5.48 -21.01 -9.54
C VAL A 139 -4.75 -22.36 -9.65
N ASP A 140 -5.39 -23.36 -10.27
CA ASP A 140 -4.77 -24.67 -10.50
C ASP A 140 -3.50 -24.53 -11.35
N GLY A 141 -2.39 -25.08 -10.86
CA GLY A 141 -1.06 -24.90 -11.45
C GLY A 141 -0.50 -23.48 -11.35
N GLY A 142 -1.12 -22.60 -10.56
CA GLY A 142 -0.67 -21.23 -10.34
C GLY A 142 0.51 -21.12 -9.38
N VAL A 143 1.32 -20.08 -9.57
CA VAL A 143 2.44 -19.72 -8.70
C VAL A 143 2.18 -18.36 -8.10
N LEU A 144 1.99 -18.31 -6.78
CA LEU A 144 1.88 -17.09 -5.99
C LEU A 144 3.24 -16.70 -5.43
N GLU A 145 3.62 -15.43 -5.56
CA GLU A 145 4.85 -14.89 -4.98
C GLU A 145 4.70 -13.41 -4.66
N GLY A 146 5.49 -12.93 -3.70
CA GLY A 146 5.52 -11.53 -3.30
C GLY A 146 6.93 -10.97 -3.22
N TYR A 147 7.03 -9.66 -3.31
CA TYR A 147 8.28 -8.92 -3.12
C TYR A 147 8.01 -7.65 -2.34
N VAL A 148 8.78 -7.39 -1.30
CA VAL A 148 8.81 -6.10 -0.60
C VAL A 148 10.22 -5.53 -0.73
N HIS A 149 10.30 -4.27 -1.16
CA HIS A 149 11.57 -3.61 -1.47
C HIS A 149 12.26 -3.11 -0.19
N PRO A 150 13.43 -3.71 0.16
CA PRO A 150 14.18 -3.28 1.35
C PRO A 150 14.98 -2.00 1.07
N PRO A 151 15.44 -1.28 2.11
CA PRO A 151 15.23 -1.55 3.54
C PRO A 151 13.96 -0.91 4.09
N ALA A 152 13.32 0.00 3.35
CA ALA A 152 12.22 0.82 3.85
C ALA A 152 10.89 0.06 3.93
N ASN A 153 10.71 -1.00 3.14
CA ASN A 153 9.50 -1.83 3.08
C ASN A 153 8.22 -1.01 2.78
N LYS A 154 8.35 0.08 2.00
CA LYS A 154 7.25 0.96 1.62
C LYS A 154 6.66 0.63 0.25
N LEU A 155 7.30 -0.26 -0.47
CA LEU A 155 6.91 -0.73 -1.79
C LEU A 155 6.83 -2.25 -1.77
N GLY A 156 5.71 -2.79 -2.20
CA GLY A 156 5.51 -4.24 -2.33
C GLY A 156 4.71 -4.61 -3.56
N VAL A 157 4.93 -5.82 -4.03
CA VAL A 157 4.24 -6.40 -5.18
C VAL A 157 3.83 -7.83 -4.85
N LEU A 158 2.60 -8.17 -5.17
CA LEU A 158 2.07 -9.53 -5.16
C LEU A 158 1.78 -9.93 -6.59
N VAL A 159 2.13 -11.16 -6.99
CA VAL A 159 1.92 -11.66 -8.34
C VAL A 159 1.35 -13.08 -8.32
N GLN A 160 0.55 -13.38 -9.32
CA GLN A 160 0.15 -14.75 -9.66
C GLN A 160 0.51 -15.06 -11.12
N LEU A 161 1.22 -16.16 -11.31
CA LEU A 161 1.51 -16.72 -12.63
C LEU A 161 0.71 -17.99 -12.86
N ARG A 162 0.38 -18.29 -14.10
CA ARG A 162 0.09 -19.65 -14.56
C ARG A 162 1.37 -20.20 -15.16
N GLY A 163 1.79 -21.40 -14.70
CA GLY A 163 3.08 -21.98 -15.11
C GLY A 163 4.30 -21.29 -14.51
N GLY A 164 5.49 -21.66 -14.99
CA GLY A 164 6.75 -21.15 -14.46
C GLY A 164 7.08 -21.67 -13.06
N ASN A 165 7.78 -20.86 -12.28
CA ASN A 165 8.24 -21.21 -10.94
C ASN A 165 8.35 -19.97 -10.03
N LYS A 166 8.61 -20.17 -8.73
CA LYS A 166 8.72 -19.09 -7.74
C LYS A 166 9.86 -18.09 -8.03
N ASP A 167 10.98 -18.55 -8.61
CA ASP A 167 12.08 -17.64 -8.97
C ASP A 167 11.67 -16.66 -10.07
N LEU A 168 10.98 -17.16 -11.11
CA LEU A 168 10.42 -16.33 -12.17
C LEU A 168 9.37 -15.36 -11.62
N ALA A 169 8.45 -15.84 -10.78
CA ALA A 169 7.43 -15.00 -10.15
C ALA A 169 8.06 -13.88 -9.31
N ARG A 170 9.11 -14.19 -8.53
CA ARG A 170 9.85 -13.21 -7.75
C ARG A 170 10.57 -12.18 -8.64
N LYS A 171 11.19 -12.61 -9.72
CA LYS A 171 11.80 -11.70 -10.72
C LYS A 171 10.75 -10.79 -11.35
N LEU A 172 9.56 -11.32 -11.65
CA LEU A 172 8.44 -10.53 -12.15
C LEU A 172 7.98 -9.49 -11.12
N ALA A 173 7.83 -9.89 -9.85
CA ALA A 173 7.46 -8.95 -8.78
C ALA A 173 8.50 -7.82 -8.62
N MET A 174 9.80 -8.13 -8.73
CA MET A 174 10.87 -7.12 -8.72
C MET A 174 10.80 -6.19 -9.94
N HIS A 175 10.48 -6.73 -11.13
CA HIS A 175 10.26 -5.94 -12.33
C HIS A 175 9.09 -4.96 -12.15
N ILE A 176 7.94 -5.45 -11.68
CA ILE A 176 6.74 -4.63 -11.44
C ILE A 176 7.02 -3.55 -10.39
N ALA A 177 7.77 -3.89 -9.34
CA ALA A 177 8.19 -2.91 -8.33
C ALA A 177 8.94 -1.73 -8.95
N ALA A 178 9.87 -2.00 -9.88
CA ALA A 178 10.70 -0.99 -10.52
C ALA A 178 10.00 -0.23 -11.66
N SER A 179 9.19 -0.93 -12.47
CA SER A 179 8.65 -0.41 -13.73
C SER A 179 7.21 0.08 -13.63
N SER A 180 6.51 -0.21 -12.53
CA SER A 180 5.14 0.30 -12.21
C SER A 180 4.12 0.15 -13.36
N PRO A 181 3.96 -1.02 -13.99
CA PRO A 181 2.95 -1.22 -15.01
C PRO A 181 1.55 -1.01 -14.42
N GLN A 182 0.59 -0.63 -15.26
CA GLN A 182 -0.80 -0.45 -14.86
C GLN A 182 -1.68 -1.61 -15.32
N TRP A 183 -1.30 -2.29 -16.40
CA TRP A 183 -2.05 -3.38 -17.01
C TRP A 183 -1.12 -4.54 -17.36
N ILE A 184 -1.66 -5.76 -17.44
CA ILE A 184 -0.89 -6.94 -17.86
C ILE A 184 -0.72 -6.97 -19.37
N SER A 185 -1.82 -6.78 -20.09
CA SER A 185 -1.88 -6.85 -21.57
C SER A 185 -2.54 -5.60 -22.16
N ARG A 186 -2.48 -5.44 -23.48
CA ARG A 186 -3.20 -4.34 -24.17
C ARG A 186 -4.71 -4.47 -24.05
N ASP A 187 -5.22 -5.68 -23.95
CA ASP A 187 -6.65 -5.95 -23.87
C ASP A 187 -7.22 -5.47 -22.53
N ASP A 188 -6.37 -5.30 -21.50
CA ASP A 188 -6.75 -4.75 -20.20
C ASP A 188 -6.81 -3.22 -20.18
N VAL A 189 -6.24 -2.55 -21.22
CA VAL A 189 -6.24 -1.09 -21.30
C VAL A 189 -7.62 -0.60 -21.71
N PRO A 190 -8.28 0.28 -20.91
CA PRO A 190 -9.58 0.85 -21.32
C PRO A 190 -9.46 1.56 -22.68
N GLY A 191 -10.37 1.24 -23.59
CA GLY A 191 -10.35 1.79 -24.95
C GLY A 191 -10.35 3.32 -24.99
N GLU A 192 -11.06 3.95 -24.04
CA GLU A 192 -11.08 5.41 -23.86
C GLU A 192 -9.72 5.97 -23.47
N THR A 193 -8.94 5.25 -22.64
CA THR A 193 -7.58 5.66 -22.24
C THR A 193 -6.64 5.62 -23.44
N ALA A 194 -6.63 4.52 -24.20
CA ALA A 194 -5.82 4.41 -25.41
C ALA A 194 -6.21 5.45 -26.48
N ALA A 195 -7.50 5.74 -26.62
CA ALA A 195 -8.00 6.78 -27.54
C ALA A 195 -7.57 8.18 -27.12
N ALA A 196 -7.67 8.50 -25.84
CA ALA A 196 -7.22 9.80 -25.30
C ALA A 196 -5.72 10.01 -25.50
N GLU A 197 -4.89 9.00 -25.23
CA GLU A 197 -3.45 9.06 -25.49
C GLU A 197 -3.12 9.24 -26.99
N LYS A 198 -3.87 8.53 -27.85
CA LYS A 198 -3.74 8.68 -29.30
C LYS A 198 -4.03 10.12 -29.76
N GLU A 199 -5.07 10.74 -29.18
CA GLU A 199 -5.44 12.14 -29.48
C GLU A 199 -4.36 13.12 -28.97
N ILE A 200 -3.83 12.90 -27.75
CA ILE A 200 -2.73 13.72 -27.22
C ILE A 200 -1.52 13.67 -28.16
N TYR A 201 -1.09 12.47 -28.56
CA TYR A 201 0.05 12.36 -29.50
C TYR A 201 -0.23 12.98 -30.86
N ALA A 202 -1.45 12.84 -31.41
CA ALA A 202 -1.82 13.42 -32.70
C ALA A 202 -1.72 14.96 -32.70
N ASN A 203 -1.92 15.60 -31.56
CA ASN A 203 -1.86 17.06 -31.40
C ASN A 203 -0.49 17.59 -30.98
N THR A 204 0.55 16.75 -30.90
CA THR A 204 1.90 17.21 -30.57
C THR A 204 2.56 17.92 -31.77
N ASP A 205 3.40 18.93 -31.52
CA ASP A 205 4.18 19.62 -32.54
C ASP A 205 5.07 18.65 -33.35
N GLU A 206 5.53 17.58 -32.68
CA GLU A 206 6.31 16.51 -33.31
C GLU A 206 5.54 15.85 -34.48
N VAL A 207 4.24 15.59 -34.29
CA VAL A 207 3.36 14.98 -35.31
C VAL A 207 2.85 16.01 -36.28
N LEU A 208 2.41 17.18 -35.83
CA LEU A 208 1.83 18.24 -36.66
C LEU A 208 2.84 18.79 -37.70
N SER A 209 4.12 18.77 -37.38
CA SER A 209 5.20 19.15 -38.29
C SER A 209 5.47 18.14 -39.44
N LYS A 210 4.87 16.95 -39.38
CA LYS A 210 5.08 15.89 -40.38
C LYS A 210 4.01 15.93 -41.49
N PRO A 211 4.32 15.39 -42.69
CA PRO A 211 3.33 15.23 -43.75
C PRO A 211 2.09 14.47 -43.25
N GLU A 212 0.91 14.93 -43.62
CA GLU A 212 -0.38 14.39 -43.15
C GLU A 212 -0.47 12.87 -43.33
N GLN A 213 0.00 12.35 -44.46
CA GLN A 213 0.00 10.92 -44.79
C GLN A 213 0.85 10.06 -43.82
N ALA A 214 1.82 10.66 -43.12
CA ALA A 214 2.70 9.95 -42.17
C ALA A 214 2.23 10.05 -40.74
N ARG A 215 1.35 10.99 -40.39
CA ARG A 215 0.97 11.32 -39.00
C ARG A 215 0.36 10.14 -38.28
N GLU A 216 -0.57 9.43 -38.89
CA GLU A 216 -1.23 8.29 -38.27
C GLU A 216 -0.23 7.20 -37.87
N LYS A 217 0.69 6.83 -38.77
CA LYS A 217 1.71 5.82 -38.47
C LYS A 217 2.71 6.29 -37.41
N ILE A 218 3.00 7.59 -37.35
CA ILE A 218 3.85 8.15 -36.28
C ILE A 218 3.14 8.09 -34.95
N VAL A 219 1.87 8.46 -34.89
CA VAL A 219 1.05 8.39 -33.68
C VAL A 219 0.95 6.95 -33.16
N GLU A 220 0.71 5.97 -34.03
CA GLU A 220 0.75 4.56 -33.65
C GLU A 220 2.10 4.12 -33.09
N GLY A 221 3.19 4.56 -33.73
CA GLY A 221 4.54 4.31 -33.23
C GLY A 221 4.81 4.94 -31.87
N MET A 222 4.29 6.15 -31.63
CA MET A 222 4.38 6.83 -30.32
C MET A 222 3.54 6.10 -29.27
N LEU A 223 2.30 5.73 -29.60
CA LEU A 223 1.42 4.97 -28.70
C LEU A 223 2.10 3.66 -28.27
N ASN A 224 2.67 2.92 -29.21
CA ASN A 224 3.38 1.68 -28.93
C ASN A 224 4.60 1.90 -28.02
N LYS A 225 5.45 2.88 -28.34
CA LYS A 225 6.74 3.05 -27.68
C LYS A 225 6.68 3.86 -26.37
N ARG A 226 5.74 4.80 -26.26
CA ARG A 226 5.68 5.73 -25.12
C ARG A 226 4.56 5.37 -24.13
N PHE A 227 3.44 4.83 -24.63
CA PHE A 227 2.32 4.47 -23.76
C PHE A 227 2.31 2.98 -23.43
N PHE A 228 2.16 2.09 -24.43
CA PHE A 228 2.06 0.66 -24.14
C PHE A 228 3.33 0.09 -23.52
N ALA A 229 4.51 0.39 -24.10
CA ALA A 229 5.78 -0.09 -23.55
C ALA A 229 6.12 0.50 -22.17
N ALA A 230 5.45 1.55 -21.71
CA ALA A 230 5.62 2.09 -20.36
C ALA A 230 4.63 1.50 -19.37
N ASN A 231 3.39 1.24 -19.80
CA ASN A 231 2.28 0.96 -18.88
C ASN A 231 1.75 -0.47 -18.96
N VAL A 232 2.06 -1.23 -20.03
CA VAL A 232 1.59 -2.62 -20.21
C VAL A 232 2.72 -3.59 -19.88
N LEU A 233 2.54 -4.38 -18.83
CA LEU A 233 3.55 -5.29 -18.28
C LEU A 233 4.20 -6.16 -19.36
N ASN A 234 3.40 -6.85 -20.18
CA ASN A 234 3.90 -7.75 -21.21
C ASN A 234 4.73 -7.08 -22.30
N GLU A 235 4.62 -5.74 -22.46
CA GLU A 235 5.36 -4.96 -23.46
C GLU A 235 6.56 -4.22 -22.89
N GLN A 236 6.68 -4.14 -21.57
CA GLN A 236 7.83 -3.53 -20.92
C GLN A 236 9.11 -4.32 -21.24
N PRO A 237 10.26 -3.64 -21.48
CA PRO A 237 11.54 -4.31 -21.54
C PRO A 237 11.83 -5.02 -20.22
N TRP A 238 12.17 -6.31 -20.27
CA TRP A 238 12.44 -7.11 -19.08
C TRP A 238 13.70 -6.62 -18.35
N ILE A 239 13.60 -6.18 -17.10
CA ILE A 239 14.75 -5.59 -16.37
C ILE A 239 15.93 -6.56 -16.17
N HIS A 240 15.68 -7.86 -16.23
CA HIS A 240 16.74 -8.88 -16.07
C HIS A 240 17.39 -9.28 -17.41
N ASP A 241 16.75 -8.93 -18.55
CA ASP A 241 17.26 -9.09 -19.91
C ASP A 241 16.52 -8.15 -20.85
N THR A 242 17.05 -6.96 -21.07
CA THR A 242 16.42 -5.90 -21.87
C THR A 242 16.32 -6.20 -23.36
N THR A 243 16.85 -7.33 -23.82
CA THR A 243 16.68 -7.80 -25.22
C THR A 243 15.31 -8.42 -25.47
N LYS A 244 14.56 -8.72 -24.40
CA LYS A 244 13.22 -9.30 -24.42
C LYS A 244 12.21 -8.37 -23.74
N THR A 245 10.93 -8.54 -24.10
CA THR A 245 9.84 -8.01 -23.27
C THR A 245 9.51 -8.96 -22.14
N VAL A 246 8.75 -8.48 -21.13
CA VAL A 246 8.25 -9.33 -20.04
C VAL A 246 7.44 -10.51 -20.61
N GLY A 247 6.52 -10.24 -21.55
CA GLY A 247 5.70 -11.28 -22.16
C GLY A 247 6.55 -12.38 -22.86
N GLN A 248 7.63 -11.99 -23.54
CA GLN A 248 8.57 -12.93 -24.16
C GLN A 248 9.33 -13.74 -23.10
N ALA A 249 9.81 -13.08 -22.04
CA ALA A 249 10.53 -13.76 -20.96
C ALA A 249 9.64 -14.77 -20.21
N LEU A 250 8.37 -14.44 -19.97
CA LEU A 250 7.41 -15.38 -19.38
C LEU A 250 7.09 -16.54 -20.30
N ALA A 251 6.85 -16.27 -21.59
CA ALA A 251 6.53 -17.32 -22.58
C ALA A 251 7.68 -18.32 -22.76
N ASP A 252 8.94 -17.86 -22.74
CA ASP A 252 10.12 -18.72 -22.83
C ASP A 252 10.18 -19.74 -21.66
N GLU A 253 9.62 -19.40 -20.52
CA GLU A 253 9.53 -20.26 -19.32
C GLU A 253 8.17 -21.00 -19.21
N GLY A 254 7.33 -20.93 -20.25
CA GLY A 254 6.00 -21.54 -20.26
C GLY A 254 5.05 -20.93 -19.23
N ALA A 255 5.19 -19.64 -18.94
CA ALA A 255 4.42 -18.92 -17.94
C ALA A 255 3.64 -17.74 -18.56
N GLU A 256 2.59 -17.32 -17.87
CA GLU A 256 1.86 -16.08 -18.11
C GLU A 256 1.51 -15.39 -16.79
N ALA A 257 1.49 -14.05 -16.79
CA ALA A 257 1.01 -13.28 -15.66
C ALA A 257 -0.52 -13.28 -15.67
N LEU A 258 -1.14 -13.63 -14.53
CA LEU A 258 -2.59 -13.65 -14.36
C LEU A 258 -3.09 -12.39 -13.68
N GLU A 259 -2.42 -12.01 -12.60
CA GLU A 259 -2.76 -10.83 -11.82
C GLU A 259 -1.54 -10.33 -11.04
N PHE A 260 -1.54 -9.06 -10.73
CA PHE A 260 -0.60 -8.46 -9.80
C PHE A 260 -1.25 -7.31 -9.03
N GLU A 261 -0.71 -7.02 -7.85
CA GLU A 261 -1.01 -5.80 -7.10
C GLU A 261 0.31 -5.15 -6.67
N ARG A 262 0.37 -3.83 -6.76
CA ARG A 262 1.54 -3.04 -6.38
C ARG A 262 1.15 -1.95 -5.40
N PHE A 263 1.60 -2.05 -4.16
CA PHE A 263 1.47 -1.00 -3.17
C PHE A 263 2.73 -0.14 -3.11
N SER A 264 2.55 1.18 -3.10
CA SER A 264 3.59 2.17 -2.85
C SER A 264 3.06 3.22 -1.88
N LEU A 265 3.68 3.34 -0.70
CA LEU A 265 3.34 4.38 0.29
C LEU A 265 4.04 5.71 -0.02
N ALA A 266 5.07 5.69 -0.84
CA ALA A 266 5.87 6.88 -1.16
C ALA A 266 5.36 7.69 -2.38
N GLY A 267 4.16 7.33 -2.91
CA GLY A 267 3.58 7.98 -4.11
C GLY A 267 4.05 7.36 -5.41
#